data_1640b3a4b9c9e1802c2bd3c7d5f55760
#
_entry.id   1640b3a4b9c9e1802c2bd3c7d5f55760
#
_cell.length_a   1.000
_cell.length_b   1.000
_cell.length_c   1.000
_cell.angle_alpha   90.00
_cell.angle_beta   90.00
_cell.angle_gamma   90.00
#
_symmetry.space_group_name_H-M   'P 1'
#
loop_
_entity.id
_entity.type
_entity.pdbx_description
1 polymer ?
#
loop_
_entity_poly.entity_id
_entity_poly.type
_entity_poly.pdbx_seq_one_letter_code
_entity_poly.pdbx_strand_id
1 'polypeptide(L)'
;MEKKSALLRTFYDDGFLKISSFFNTAELSEIEKNLGRFVRELIPSLAPAEVFYEDKNLSDSLKQIQRMHEHDSFFFNLFHEKPKRLAEKLLGESVVAKNLQYFNKPPVLSQATPPHQDAFYFKLEPCSALTMWMALDVVDKKNGCVRYVKGSHKNGLRSHRKTKTLGFSQEISDFGTEADRSGEVICSAKPGDLLIHHAMTIHRAEANTSKMRSRRALGFIFYGKSAVEDVEANRKYKQKLESELASTGKI
;
A
#
# COMPACT_ATOMS: atom_id res chain seq x y z
N MET A 1 -15.28 -31.05 3.17
CA MET A 1 -14.58 -29.90 2.57
C MET A 1 -15.51 -28.72 2.62
N GLU A 2 -15.30 -27.76 3.56
CA GLU A 2 -16.08 -26.52 3.58
C GLU A 2 -15.87 -25.74 2.28
N LYS A 3 -16.98 -25.28 1.70
CA LYS A 3 -16.93 -24.39 0.52
C LYS A 3 -16.22 -23.11 0.94
N LYS A 4 -14.96 -22.91 0.51
CA LYS A 4 -14.26 -21.62 0.67
C LYS A 4 -15.22 -20.50 0.24
N SER A 5 -15.36 -19.45 1.06
CA SER A 5 -16.22 -18.30 0.70
C SER A 5 -15.76 -17.70 -0.64
N ALA A 6 -16.66 -17.05 -1.37
CA ALA A 6 -16.32 -16.45 -2.67
C ALA A 6 -15.12 -15.51 -2.58
N LEU A 7 -15.01 -14.72 -1.49
CA LEU A 7 -13.87 -13.84 -1.21
C LEU A 7 -12.56 -14.59 -1.12
N LEU A 8 -12.52 -15.71 -0.38
CA LEU A 8 -11.30 -16.52 -0.23
C LEU A 8 -10.88 -17.14 -1.57
N ARG A 9 -11.85 -17.59 -2.39
CA ARG A 9 -11.53 -18.09 -3.72
C ARG A 9 -10.95 -17.02 -4.61
N THR A 10 -11.56 -15.83 -4.68
CA THR A 10 -11.06 -14.72 -5.47
C THR A 10 -9.64 -14.33 -5.04
N PHE A 11 -9.38 -14.19 -3.73
CA PHE A 11 -8.05 -13.86 -3.22
C PHE A 11 -7.01 -14.93 -3.58
N TYR A 12 -7.37 -16.20 -3.44
CA TYR A 12 -6.48 -17.32 -3.76
C TYR A 12 -6.23 -17.46 -5.27
N ASP A 13 -7.26 -17.25 -6.10
CA ASP A 13 -7.15 -17.45 -7.55
C ASP A 13 -6.52 -16.25 -8.26
N ASP A 14 -6.93 -15.05 -7.90
CA ASP A 14 -6.57 -13.80 -8.56
C ASP A 14 -5.39 -13.07 -7.90
N GLY A 15 -5.14 -13.34 -6.60
CA GLY A 15 -4.11 -12.67 -5.80
C GLY A 15 -4.56 -11.32 -5.24
N PHE A 16 -5.73 -10.86 -5.62
CA PHE A 16 -6.33 -9.61 -5.11
C PHE A 16 -7.85 -9.69 -5.12
N LEU A 17 -8.47 -8.80 -4.35
CA LEU A 17 -9.92 -8.62 -4.36
C LEU A 17 -10.30 -7.18 -3.96
N LYS A 18 -11.56 -6.84 -4.22
CA LYS A 18 -12.18 -5.59 -3.78
C LYS A 18 -13.38 -5.91 -2.90
N ILE A 19 -13.50 -5.20 -1.77
CA ILE A 19 -14.69 -5.18 -0.92
C ILE A 19 -15.25 -3.76 -0.94
N SER A 20 -16.45 -3.62 -1.48
CA SER A 20 -17.14 -2.32 -1.52
C SER A 20 -17.68 -1.95 -0.14
N SER A 21 -17.59 -0.67 0.21
CA SER A 21 -18.11 -0.11 1.47
C SER A 21 -17.68 -0.90 2.72
N PHE A 22 -16.41 -1.34 2.75
CA PHE A 22 -15.85 -2.03 3.92
C PHE A 22 -15.87 -1.14 5.16
N PHE A 23 -15.59 0.15 4.98
CA PHE A 23 -15.82 1.18 5.98
C PHE A 23 -17.06 1.98 5.60
N ASN A 24 -18.00 2.10 6.53
CA ASN A 24 -19.22 2.89 6.32
C ASN A 24 -18.96 4.39 6.48
N THR A 25 -19.96 5.21 6.20
CA THR A 25 -19.85 6.68 6.22
C THR A 25 -19.46 7.23 7.58
N ALA A 26 -19.97 6.66 8.68
CA ALA A 26 -19.63 7.11 10.04
C ALA A 26 -18.16 6.80 10.37
N GLU A 27 -17.69 5.58 10.06
CA GLU A 27 -16.29 5.21 10.22
C GLU A 27 -15.36 6.09 9.38
N LEU A 28 -15.73 6.38 8.13
CA LEU A 28 -14.97 7.28 7.27
C LEU A 28 -14.87 8.69 7.84
N SER A 29 -15.96 9.22 8.40
CA SER A 29 -15.97 10.54 9.05
C SER A 29 -14.98 10.61 10.21
N GLU A 30 -14.96 9.57 11.06
CA GLU A 30 -14.00 9.48 12.17
C GLU A 30 -12.55 9.32 11.68
N ILE A 31 -12.33 8.54 10.62
CA ILE A 31 -11.00 8.39 10.01
C ILE A 31 -10.51 9.73 9.44
N GLU A 32 -11.33 10.45 8.70
CA GLU A 32 -10.97 11.76 8.13
C GLU A 32 -10.67 12.81 9.21
N LYS A 33 -11.48 12.86 10.27
CA LYS A 33 -11.26 13.73 11.42
C LYS A 33 -9.90 13.45 12.09
N ASN A 34 -9.62 12.19 12.38
CA ASN A 34 -8.36 11.79 13.01
C ASN A 34 -7.16 11.92 12.07
N LEU A 35 -7.33 11.71 10.76
CA LEU A 35 -6.29 11.97 9.78
C LEU A 35 -5.95 13.47 9.72
N GLY A 36 -6.94 14.34 9.71
CA GLY A 36 -6.72 15.79 9.77
C GLY A 36 -6.01 16.23 11.05
N ARG A 37 -6.35 15.63 12.21
CA ARG A 37 -5.64 15.84 13.49
C ARG A 37 -4.20 15.34 13.39
N PHE A 38 -3.97 14.13 12.91
CA PHE A 38 -2.65 13.54 12.76
C PHE A 38 -1.71 14.43 11.91
N VAL A 39 -2.23 14.91 10.77
CA VAL A 39 -1.46 15.79 9.88
C VAL A 39 -1.08 17.11 10.56
N ARG A 40 -2.00 17.73 11.30
CA ARG A 40 -1.72 19.02 11.95
C ARG A 40 -0.82 18.91 13.17
N GLU A 41 -1.02 17.88 13.99
CA GLU A 41 -0.49 17.84 15.36
C GLU A 41 0.71 16.89 15.49
N LEU A 42 0.76 15.80 14.71
CA LEU A 42 1.79 14.77 14.87
C LEU A 42 2.91 14.85 13.81
N ILE A 43 2.57 15.15 12.55
CA ILE A 43 3.58 15.26 11.49
C ILE A 43 4.78 16.15 11.89
N PRO A 44 4.59 17.34 12.53
CA PRO A 44 5.72 18.19 12.87
C PRO A 44 6.76 17.56 13.83
N SER A 45 6.37 16.51 14.54
CA SER A 45 7.24 15.79 15.49
C SER A 45 7.79 14.46 14.94
N LEU A 46 7.36 14.03 13.76
CA LEU A 46 7.80 12.76 13.18
C LEU A 46 9.20 12.87 12.55
N ALA A 47 9.88 11.74 12.52
CA ALA A 47 11.17 11.66 11.84
C ALA A 47 11.00 11.90 10.32
N PRO A 48 11.96 12.59 9.66
CA PRO A 48 11.89 12.85 8.21
C PRO A 48 11.74 11.59 7.34
N ALA A 49 12.23 10.45 7.83
CA ALA A 49 12.11 9.15 7.17
C ALA A 49 10.69 8.54 7.22
N GLU A 50 9.75 9.18 7.92
CA GLU A 50 8.36 8.71 8.07
C GLU A 50 7.35 9.54 7.28
N VAL A 51 7.76 10.75 6.83
CA VAL A 51 6.88 11.69 6.13
C VAL A 51 7.51 12.13 4.82
N PHE A 52 6.83 11.85 3.72
CA PHE A 52 7.32 12.16 2.38
C PHE A 52 6.40 13.12 1.66
N TYR A 53 6.98 14.10 0.99
CA TYR A 53 6.29 15.07 0.14
C TYR A 53 6.76 14.90 -1.32
N GLU A 54 5.91 15.20 -2.30
CA GLU A 54 6.36 15.30 -3.70
C GLU A 54 7.29 16.52 -3.86
N ASP A 55 6.97 17.62 -3.17
CA ASP A 55 7.80 18.83 -3.01
C ASP A 55 7.77 19.25 -1.54
N LYS A 56 8.91 19.24 -0.86
CA LYS A 56 9.04 19.59 0.56
C LYS A 56 8.62 21.01 0.92
N ASN A 57 8.65 21.93 -0.05
CA ASN A 57 8.26 23.31 0.14
C ASN A 57 6.73 23.52 0.05
N LEU A 58 5.98 22.49 -0.34
CA LEU A 58 4.53 22.53 -0.52
C LEU A 58 3.84 21.54 0.42
N SER A 59 3.21 22.03 1.47
CA SER A 59 2.48 21.20 2.46
C SER A 59 1.41 20.32 1.81
N ASP A 60 0.74 20.84 0.78
CA ASP A 60 -0.33 20.15 0.05
C ASP A 60 0.20 19.01 -0.85
N SER A 61 1.53 18.91 -0.99
CA SER A 61 2.19 17.84 -1.72
C SER A 61 2.47 16.59 -0.88
N LEU A 62 1.93 16.51 0.35
CA LEU A 62 2.08 15.34 1.22
C LEU A 62 1.73 14.06 0.44
N LYS A 63 2.70 13.15 0.39
CA LYS A 63 2.65 11.94 -0.42
C LYS A 63 2.43 10.68 0.41
N GLN A 64 3.16 10.55 1.52
CA GLN A 64 3.14 9.34 2.34
C GLN A 64 3.47 9.65 3.79
N ILE A 65 2.77 8.98 4.70
CA ILE A 65 3.12 8.90 6.13
C ILE A 65 3.24 7.42 6.46
N GLN A 66 4.30 7.03 7.15
CA GLN A 66 4.53 5.65 7.56
C GLN A 66 4.29 5.47 9.05
N ARG A 67 3.98 4.25 9.46
CA ARG A 67 3.87 3.80 10.86
C ARG A 67 2.90 4.61 11.73
N MET A 68 1.83 5.14 11.14
CA MET A 68 0.84 5.96 11.86
C MET A 68 0.32 5.32 13.14
N HIS A 69 0.23 3.99 13.17
CA HIS A 69 -0.25 3.20 14.32
C HIS A 69 0.73 3.18 15.52
N GLU A 70 2.00 3.52 15.30
CA GLU A 70 2.99 3.62 16.37
C GLU A 70 2.90 4.97 17.11
N HIS A 71 2.34 5.98 16.45
CA HIS A 71 2.29 7.36 16.95
C HIS A 71 0.91 7.79 17.46
N ASP A 72 -0.14 6.98 17.20
CA ASP A 72 -1.51 7.39 17.48
C ASP A 72 -2.43 6.22 17.83
N SER A 73 -3.12 6.34 18.96
CA SER A 73 -4.00 5.29 19.48
C SER A 73 -5.23 5.02 18.59
N PHE A 74 -5.78 6.03 17.92
CA PHE A 74 -6.90 5.82 17.00
C PHE A 74 -6.45 4.92 15.83
N PHE A 75 -5.32 5.24 15.21
CA PHE A 75 -4.78 4.45 14.10
C PHE A 75 -4.27 3.08 14.55
N PHE A 76 -3.77 2.95 15.79
CA PHE A 76 -3.46 1.66 16.38
C PHE A 76 -4.72 0.78 16.47
N ASN A 77 -5.82 1.29 17.05
CA ASN A 77 -7.07 0.55 17.19
C ASN A 77 -7.68 0.20 15.82
N LEU A 78 -7.75 1.16 14.91
CA LEU A 78 -8.23 0.96 13.53
C LEU A 78 -7.50 -0.20 12.84
N PHE A 79 -6.19 -0.31 13.02
CA PHE A 79 -5.35 -1.35 12.42
C PHE A 79 -5.63 -2.73 13.02
N HIS A 80 -5.86 -2.82 14.34
CA HIS A 80 -6.01 -4.07 15.06
C HIS A 80 -7.44 -4.62 15.14
N GLU A 81 -8.41 -3.90 14.60
CA GLU A 81 -9.82 -4.32 14.62
C GLU A 81 -10.22 -5.13 13.37
N LYS A 82 -11.22 -4.65 12.63
CA LYS A 82 -11.78 -5.40 11.49
C LYS A 82 -10.82 -5.64 10.32
N PRO A 83 -9.83 -4.77 10.00
CA PRO A 83 -8.82 -5.10 8.99
C PRO A 83 -7.97 -6.32 9.39
N LYS A 84 -7.53 -6.40 10.65
CA LYS A 84 -6.75 -7.54 11.15
C LYS A 84 -7.53 -8.85 11.05
N ARG A 85 -8.79 -8.87 11.52
CA ARG A 85 -9.66 -10.06 11.42
C ARG A 85 -9.86 -10.52 9.97
N LEU A 86 -9.96 -9.59 9.03
CA LEU A 86 -10.05 -9.91 7.62
C LEU A 86 -8.72 -10.49 7.09
N ALA A 87 -7.58 -9.93 7.48
CA ALA A 87 -6.27 -10.44 7.09
C ALA A 87 -6.05 -11.88 7.57
N GLU A 88 -6.38 -12.18 8.82
CA GLU A 88 -6.34 -13.53 9.39
C GLU A 88 -7.21 -14.52 8.60
N LYS A 89 -8.42 -14.09 8.21
CA LYS A 89 -9.31 -14.90 7.39
C LYS A 89 -8.74 -15.18 6.00
N LEU A 90 -8.12 -14.19 5.35
CA LEU A 90 -7.58 -14.31 4.00
C LEU A 90 -6.30 -15.14 3.96
N LEU A 91 -5.39 -14.96 4.93
CA LEU A 91 -4.15 -15.73 5.02
C LEU A 91 -4.34 -17.10 5.68
N GLY A 92 -5.47 -17.32 6.40
CA GLY A 92 -5.77 -18.59 7.06
C GLY A 92 -4.94 -18.84 8.32
N GLU A 93 -4.35 -17.80 8.89
CA GLU A 93 -3.52 -17.86 10.09
C GLU A 93 -3.58 -16.55 10.88
N SER A 94 -3.06 -16.54 12.11
CA SER A 94 -2.86 -15.29 12.87
C SER A 94 -1.90 -14.37 12.14
N VAL A 95 -2.11 -13.05 12.27
CA VAL A 95 -1.27 -12.06 11.60
C VAL A 95 -0.63 -11.07 12.57
N VAL A 96 0.51 -10.54 12.13
CA VAL A 96 1.20 -9.41 12.76
C VAL A 96 0.88 -8.16 11.95
N ALA A 97 0.38 -7.12 12.62
CA ALA A 97 0.19 -5.80 12.04
C ALA A 97 1.56 -5.10 11.91
N LYS A 98 2.01 -4.82 10.68
CA LYS A 98 3.38 -4.36 10.39
C LYS A 98 3.48 -2.87 10.11
N ASN A 99 2.55 -2.34 9.32
CA ASN A 99 2.60 -0.92 8.95
C ASN A 99 1.21 -0.42 8.58
N LEU A 100 0.75 0.63 9.22
CA LEU A 100 -0.36 1.46 8.79
C LEU A 100 0.19 2.74 8.22
N GLN A 101 -0.10 3.02 6.95
CA GLN A 101 0.47 4.16 6.25
C GLN A 101 -0.60 4.93 5.47
N TYR A 102 -0.36 6.22 5.33
CA TYR A 102 -1.13 7.08 4.43
C TYR A 102 -0.43 7.20 3.09
N PHE A 103 -1.19 7.18 2.02
CA PHE A 103 -0.74 7.45 0.66
C PHE A 103 -1.57 8.55 0.02
N ASN A 104 -0.93 9.39 -0.75
CA ASN A 104 -1.61 10.36 -1.60
C ASN A 104 -0.92 10.48 -2.96
N LYS A 105 -1.73 10.71 -3.96
CA LYS A 105 -1.32 11.24 -5.26
C LYS A 105 -1.94 12.63 -5.40
N PRO A 106 -1.24 13.70 -4.99
CA PRO A 106 -1.76 15.05 -5.15
C PRO A 106 -1.98 15.36 -6.64
N PRO A 107 -2.92 16.26 -6.98
CA PRO A 107 -3.16 16.65 -8.36
C PRO A 107 -1.90 17.29 -8.96
N VAL A 108 -1.69 17.09 -10.25
CA VAL A 108 -0.60 17.71 -11.06
C VAL A 108 0.80 17.19 -10.73
N LEU A 109 1.15 17.00 -9.46
CA LEU A 109 2.53 16.76 -9.01
C LEU A 109 2.89 15.27 -8.93
N SER A 110 1.90 14.37 -8.87
CA SER A 110 2.18 12.97 -8.55
C SER A 110 2.78 12.19 -9.71
N GLN A 111 3.75 11.35 -9.39
CA GLN A 111 4.36 10.41 -10.31
C GLN A 111 3.58 9.07 -10.35
N ALA A 112 3.80 8.29 -11.40
CA ALA A 112 3.32 6.91 -11.46
C ALA A 112 3.98 6.08 -10.35
N THR A 113 3.25 5.10 -9.83
CA THR A 113 3.81 4.03 -9.00
C THR A 113 4.26 2.92 -9.94
N PRO A 114 5.56 2.61 -9.98
CA PRO A 114 6.08 1.60 -10.90
C PRO A 114 5.53 0.21 -10.59
N PRO A 115 5.51 -0.71 -11.58
CA PRO A 115 5.08 -2.09 -11.35
C PRO A 115 6.04 -2.80 -10.40
N HIS A 116 5.50 -3.38 -9.32
CA HIS A 116 6.28 -4.04 -8.28
C HIS A 116 5.48 -5.13 -7.58
N GLN A 117 6.16 -5.89 -6.75
CA GLN A 117 5.61 -6.85 -5.79
C GLN A 117 6.07 -6.41 -4.40
N ASP A 118 5.15 -6.28 -3.46
CA ASP A 118 5.46 -5.89 -2.07
C ASP A 118 6.45 -6.84 -1.41
N ALA A 119 6.40 -8.12 -1.79
CA ALA A 119 7.30 -9.18 -1.32
C ALA A 119 8.78 -8.82 -1.49
N PHE A 120 9.13 -8.04 -2.52
CA PHE A 120 10.51 -7.58 -2.71
C PHE A 120 11.01 -6.74 -1.53
N TYR A 121 10.13 -5.92 -0.97
CA TYR A 121 10.44 -5.06 0.18
C TYR A 121 10.32 -5.80 1.51
N PHE A 122 9.40 -6.77 1.59
CA PHE A 122 9.10 -7.46 2.86
C PHE A 122 10.14 -8.52 3.21
N LYS A 123 10.77 -9.16 2.21
CA LYS A 123 11.81 -10.20 2.40
C LYS A 123 11.37 -11.30 3.36
N LEU A 124 10.24 -11.92 3.05
CA LEU A 124 9.61 -12.96 3.86
C LEU A 124 9.76 -14.34 3.24
N GLU A 125 10.04 -15.33 4.06
CA GLU A 125 10.01 -16.75 3.67
C GLU A 125 9.34 -17.58 4.78
N PRO A 126 8.21 -18.29 4.51
CA PRO A 126 7.40 -18.15 3.30
C PRO A 126 6.79 -16.73 3.19
N CYS A 127 6.47 -16.31 1.97
CA CYS A 127 5.85 -14.99 1.73
C CYS A 127 4.36 -15.03 2.05
N SER A 128 4.02 -15.15 3.34
CA SER A 128 2.65 -15.03 3.84
C SER A 128 2.40 -13.59 4.27
N ALA A 129 1.93 -12.75 3.35
CA ALA A 129 1.64 -11.35 3.65
C ALA A 129 0.63 -10.76 2.67
N LEU A 130 -0.09 -9.75 3.11
CA LEU A 130 -1.01 -8.98 2.28
C LEU A 130 -0.97 -7.49 2.63
N THR A 131 -1.32 -6.69 1.64
CA THR A 131 -1.58 -5.25 1.80
C THR A 131 -3.06 -4.98 1.51
N MET A 132 -3.69 -4.23 2.38
CA MET A 132 -5.02 -3.65 2.18
C MET A 132 -4.87 -2.17 1.85
N TRP A 133 -5.58 -1.71 0.85
CA TRP A 133 -5.57 -0.33 0.39
C TRP A 133 -6.98 0.22 0.45
N MET A 134 -7.28 1.10 1.40
CA MET A 134 -8.58 1.72 1.60
C MET A 134 -8.64 3.08 0.92
N ALA A 135 -9.57 3.25 0.01
CA ALA A 135 -9.81 4.53 -0.64
C ALA A 135 -10.42 5.55 0.33
N LEU A 136 -9.84 6.74 0.40
CA LEU A 136 -10.41 7.92 1.07
C LEU A 136 -11.14 8.84 0.08
N ASP A 137 -10.77 8.78 -1.18
CA ASP A 137 -11.36 9.58 -2.27
C ASP A 137 -12.04 8.68 -3.31
N VAL A 138 -12.79 9.29 -4.23
CA VAL A 138 -13.22 8.61 -5.46
C VAL A 138 -12.00 8.41 -6.36
N VAL A 139 -11.73 7.14 -6.68
CA VAL A 139 -10.52 6.69 -7.38
C VAL A 139 -10.89 6.08 -8.71
N ASP A 140 -10.28 6.60 -9.78
CA ASP A 140 -10.46 6.13 -11.15
C ASP A 140 -9.15 6.24 -11.98
N LYS A 141 -9.22 5.96 -13.27
CA LYS A 141 -8.07 6.04 -14.18
C LYS A 141 -7.44 7.44 -14.18
N LYS A 142 -8.24 8.50 -14.02
CA LYS A 142 -7.80 9.88 -14.15
C LYS A 142 -6.95 10.34 -12.98
N ASN A 143 -7.20 9.82 -11.76
CA ASN A 143 -6.42 10.16 -10.58
C ASN A 143 -5.50 9.02 -10.09
N GLY A 144 -5.24 8.02 -10.93
CA GLY A 144 -4.22 7.01 -10.69
C GLY A 144 -4.70 5.85 -9.80
N CYS A 145 -5.77 5.17 -10.21
CA CYS A 145 -6.22 3.94 -9.54
C CYS A 145 -5.17 2.83 -9.61
N VAL A 146 -5.25 1.92 -8.64
CA VAL A 146 -4.39 0.73 -8.61
C VAL A 146 -4.77 -0.21 -9.75
N ARG A 147 -3.76 -0.86 -10.31
CA ARG A 147 -3.89 -1.92 -11.32
C ARG A 147 -3.17 -3.16 -10.81
N TYR A 148 -3.81 -4.31 -10.91
CA TYR A 148 -3.28 -5.60 -10.51
C TYR A 148 -3.12 -6.51 -11.72
N VAL A 149 -2.06 -7.33 -11.73
CA VAL A 149 -1.94 -8.42 -12.71
C VAL A 149 -2.50 -9.69 -12.08
N LYS A 150 -3.66 -10.12 -12.59
CA LYS A 150 -4.42 -11.27 -12.10
C LYS A 150 -3.58 -12.55 -12.09
N GLY A 151 -3.58 -13.25 -10.95
CA GLY A 151 -2.89 -14.53 -10.78
C GLY A 151 -1.37 -14.44 -10.68
N SER A 152 -0.77 -13.24 -10.79
CA SER A 152 0.68 -13.06 -10.80
C SER A 152 1.38 -13.51 -9.52
N HIS A 153 0.69 -13.52 -8.38
CA HIS A 153 1.22 -14.00 -7.10
C HIS A 153 1.63 -15.48 -7.12
N LYS A 154 1.11 -16.29 -8.07
CA LYS A 154 1.43 -17.71 -8.22
C LYS A 154 2.75 -17.96 -8.98
N ASN A 155 3.30 -16.94 -9.62
CA ASN A 155 4.45 -17.05 -10.53
C ASN A 155 5.79 -16.69 -9.88
N GLY A 156 5.83 -16.55 -8.55
CA GLY A 156 7.04 -16.20 -7.83
C GLY A 156 7.40 -14.71 -7.86
N LEU A 157 8.51 -14.39 -7.20
CA LEU A 157 9.06 -13.03 -7.16
C LEU A 157 9.90 -12.79 -8.41
N ARG A 158 9.56 -11.73 -9.17
CA ARG A 158 10.32 -11.32 -10.35
C ARG A 158 11.52 -10.44 -9.96
N SER A 159 12.50 -10.34 -10.84
CA SER A 159 13.65 -9.46 -10.65
C SER A 159 13.22 -8.00 -10.65
N HIS A 160 13.76 -7.22 -9.69
CA HIS A 160 13.52 -5.79 -9.59
C HIS A 160 14.80 -5.00 -9.85
N ARG A 161 14.63 -3.79 -10.35
CA ARG A 161 15.71 -2.81 -10.54
C ARG A 161 15.35 -1.49 -9.84
N LYS A 162 16.36 -0.68 -9.55
CA LYS A 162 16.16 0.62 -8.91
C LYS A 162 15.37 1.58 -9.78
N THR A 163 14.51 2.36 -9.12
CA THR A 163 13.81 3.51 -9.71
C THR A 163 14.23 4.81 -9.02
N LYS A 164 13.83 5.95 -9.61
CA LYS A 164 13.98 7.28 -9.02
C LYS A 164 12.69 7.76 -8.33
N THR A 165 11.64 6.92 -8.27
CA THR A 165 10.35 7.30 -7.69
C THR A 165 10.43 7.28 -6.18
N LEU A 166 10.19 8.42 -5.53
CA LEU A 166 10.16 8.54 -4.08
C LEU A 166 9.08 7.63 -3.48
N GLY A 167 9.43 6.86 -2.45
CA GLY A 167 8.54 5.89 -1.79
C GLY A 167 8.41 4.55 -2.53
N PHE A 168 8.89 4.44 -3.79
CA PHE A 168 8.87 3.22 -4.60
C PHE A 168 10.23 3.06 -5.31
N SER A 169 11.24 2.67 -4.55
CA SER A 169 12.63 2.63 -4.99
C SER A 169 12.96 1.48 -5.94
N GLN A 170 12.02 0.59 -6.22
CA GLN A 170 12.21 -0.60 -7.05
C GLN A 170 11.05 -0.82 -8.03
N GLU A 171 11.34 -1.36 -9.18
CA GLU A 171 10.36 -1.79 -10.19
C GLU A 171 10.74 -3.15 -10.77
N ILE A 172 9.76 -3.91 -11.26
CA ILE A 172 10.00 -5.15 -11.99
C ILE A 172 10.75 -4.83 -13.29
N SER A 173 11.90 -5.49 -13.49
CA SER A 173 12.84 -5.16 -14.57
C SER A 173 12.31 -5.42 -15.97
N ASP A 174 11.47 -6.45 -16.11
CA ASP A 174 10.94 -6.98 -17.38
C ASP A 174 9.40 -6.85 -17.48
N PHE A 175 8.79 -5.90 -16.75
CA PHE A 175 7.36 -5.66 -16.83
C PHE A 175 6.92 -5.19 -18.22
N GLY A 176 5.74 -5.66 -18.64
CA GLY A 176 5.14 -5.31 -19.93
C GLY A 176 5.12 -6.46 -20.92
N THR A 177 5.27 -7.70 -20.43
CA THR A 177 5.00 -8.90 -21.22
C THR A 177 3.55 -8.97 -21.68
N GLU A 178 3.23 -9.84 -22.63
CA GLU A 178 1.85 -10.07 -23.06
C GLU A 178 0.98 -10.56 -21.89
N ALA A 179 1.50 -11.43 -21.03
CA ALA A 179 0.82 -11.91 -19.82
C ALA A 179 0.54 -10.77 -18.82
N ASP A 180 1.47 -9.83 -18.65
CA ASP A 180 1.24 -8.66 -17.78
C ASP A 180 0.09 -7.81 -18.32
N ARG A 181 0.08 -7.55 -19.63
CA ARG A 181 -0.92 -6.68 -20.27
C ARG A 181 -2.31 -7.32 -20.30
N SER A 182 -2.39 -8.59 -20.64
CA SER A 182 -3.66 -9.33 -20.71
C SER A 182 -4.26 -9.62 -19.33
N GLY A 183 -3.40 -9.81 -18.31
CA GLY A 183 -3.80 -10.02 -16.93
C GLY A 183 -4.08 -8.75 -16.15
N GLU A 184 -3.82 -7.54 -16.69
CA GLU A 184 -3.97 -6.29 -15.95
C GLU A 184 -5.42 -5.90 -15.75
N VAL A 185 -5.81 -5.74 -14.48
CA VAL A 185 -7.15 -5.33 -14.05
C VAL A 185 -7.08 -3.95 -13.39
N ILE A 186 -7.92 -3.03 -13.85
CA ILE A 186 -8.02 -1.66 -13.34
C ILE A 186 -9.04 -1.62 -12.21
N CYS A 187 -8.61 -1.18 -11.03
CA CYS A 187 -9.45 -1.17 -9.83
C CYS A 187 -9.85 0.24 -9.43
N SER A 188 -10.98 0.71 -9.93
CA SER A 188 -11.61 1.93 -9.41
C SER A 188 -12.24 1.68 -8.05
N ALA A 189 -12.27 2.72 -7.19
CA ALA A 189 -12.79 2.62 -5.83
C ALA A 189 -13.55 3.89 -5.42
N LYS A 190 -14.46 3.74 -4.47
CA LYS A 190 -15.15 4.84 -3.77
C LYS A 190 -14.60 4.93 -2.34
N PRO A 191 -14.79 6.07 -1.64
CA PRO A 191 -14.45 6.17 -0.23
C PRO A 191 -15.02 4.99 0.58
N GLY A 192 -14.18 4.35 1.39
CA GLY A 192 -14.54 3.18 2.19
C GLY A 192 -14.41 1.84 1.48
N ASP A 193 -14.20 1.81 0.16
CA ASP A 193 -13.84 0.58 -0.54
C ASP A 193 -12.44 0.12 -0.14
N LEU A 194 -12.26 -1.19 -0.01
CA LEU A 194 -11.00 -1.83 0.33
C LEU A 194 -10.51 -2.69 -0.84
N LEU A 195 -9.35 -2.37 -1.36
CA LEU A 195 -8.59 -3.21 -2.29
C LEU A 195 -7.59 -4.03 -1.48
N ILE A 196 -7.49 -5.31 -1.72
CA ILE A 196 -6.61 -6.22 -0.95
C ILE A 196 -5.80 -7.02 -1.93
N HIS A 197 -4.49 -7.14 -1.70
CA HIS A 197 -3.62 -7.96 -2.54
C HIS A 197 -2.60 -8.75 -1.72
N HIS A 198 -2.29 -9.94 -2.19
CA HIS A 198 -1.18 -10.74 -1.68
C HIS A 198 0.15 -10.05 -2.00
N ALA A 199 1.14 -10.13 -1.11
CA ALA A 199 2.43 -9.44 -1.27
C ALA A 199 3.15 -9.80 -2.59
N MET A 200 2.90 -10.99 -3.14
CA MET A 200 3.45 -11.44 -4.41
C MET A 200 2.65 -10.96 -5.64
N THR A 201 1.52 -10.27 -5.47
CA THR A 201 0.71 -9.78 -6.59
C THR A 201 1.38 -8.56 -7.22
N ILE A 202 1.64 -8.63 -8.52
CA ILE A 202 2.17 -7.50 -9.29
C ILE A 202 1.12 -6.41 -9.35
N HIS A 203 1.51 -5.19 -8.98
CA HIS A 203 0.62 -4.04 -9.03
C HIS A 203 1.37 -2.75 -9.34
N ARG A 204 0.63 -1.78 -9.83
CA ARG A 204 1.12 -0.45 -10.21
C ARG A 204 0.01 0.59 -10.19
N ALA A 205 0.34 1.86 -10.35
CA ALA A 205 -0.66 2.92 -10.58
C ALA A 205 -0.09 4.01 -11.49
N GLU A 206 -0.93 4.55 -12.37
CA GLU A 206 -0.55 5.71 -13.18
C GLU A 206 -0.40 6.98 -12.31
N ALA A 207 0.19 8.01 -12.88
CA ALA A 207 0.20 9.34 -12.30
C ALA A 207 -1.23 9.88 -12.14
N ASN A 208 -1.42 10.80 -11.20
CA ASN A 208 -2.66 11.56 -11.13
C ASN A 208 -2.65 12.65 -12.19
N THR A 209 -3.48 12.52 -13.21
CA THR A 209 -3.65 13.49 -14.29
C THR A 209 -4.80 14.47 -14.04
N SER A 210 -5.51 14.32 -12.91
CA SER A 210 -6.54 15.28 -12.48
C SER A 210 -5.89 16.60 -12.06
N LYS A 211 -6.49 17.70 -12.43
CA LYS A 211 -6.03 19.04 -12.00
C LYS A 211 -6.52 19.42 -10.59
N MET A 212 -7.55 18.73 -10.08
CA MET A 212 -8.24 19.14 -8.85
C MET A 212 -8.44 18.02 -7.82
N ARG A 213 -8.38 16.75 -8.22
CA ARG A 213 -8.70 15.63 -7.34
C ARG A 213 -7.42 14.93 -6.85
N SER A 214 -7.26 14.87 -5.55
CA SER A 214 -6.30 13.98 -4.90
C SER A 214 -6.72 12.50 -5.03
N ARG A 215 -5.81 11.61 -4.68
CA ARG A 215 -6.07 10.18 -4.55
C ARG A 215 -5.46 9.70 -3.24
N ARG A 216 -6.18 9.94 -2.13
CA ARG A 216 -5.78 9.57 -0.78
C ARG A 216 -6.22 8.16 -0.45
N ALA A 217 -5.42 7.46 0.33
CA ALA A 217 -5.71 6.12 0.82
C ALA A 217 -4.98 5.83 2.13
N LEU A 218 -5.50 4.86 2.90
CA LEU A 218 -4.78 4.20 3.97
C LEU A 218 -4.34 2.80 3.51
N GLY A 219 -3.09 2.46 3.79
CA GLY A 219 -2.51 1.15 3.54
C GLY A 219 -2.30 0.39 4.85
N PHE A 220 -2.76 -0.85 4.91
CA PHE A 220 -2.63 -1.73 6.08
C PHE A 220 -1.84 -2.97 5.66
N ILE A 221 -0.66 -3.16 6.22
CA ILE A 221 0.24 -4.26 5.88
C ILE A 221 0.24 -5.29 7.01
N PHE A 222 -0.09 -6.53 6.67
CA PHE A 222 -0.11 -7.66 7.58
C PHE A 222 0.80 -8.78 7.10
N TYR A 223 1.57 -9.34 8.04
CA TYR A 223 2.36 -10.56 7.81
C TYR A 223 1.69 -11.72 8.55
N GLY A 224 1.59 -12.87 7.90
CA GLY A 224 1.20 -14.11 8.56
C GLY A 224 2.22 -14.49 9.62
N LYS A 225 1.77 -15.15 10.68
CA LYS A 225 2.65 -15.58 11.77
C LYS A 225 3.70 -16.60 11.31
N SER A 226 3.41 -17.35 10.26
CA SER A 226 4.35 -18.30 9.65
C SER A 226 5.49 -17.64 8.86
N ALA A 227 5.31 -16.36 8.47
CA ALA A 227 6.30 -15.63 7.69
C ALA A 227 7.51 -15.24 8.54
N VAL A 228 8.68 -15.60 8.10
CA VAL A 228 9.96 -15.25 8.73
C VAL A 228 10.61 -14.13 7.92
N GLU A 229 10.86 -13.00 8.57
CA GLU A 229 11.51 -11.83 7.96
C GLU A 229 13.02 -11.99 7.99
N ASP A 230 13.69 -11.77 6.84
CA ASP A 230 15.14 -11.55 6.83
C ASP A 230 15.43 -10.14 7.35
N VAL A 231 15.51 -10.04 8.67
CA VAL A 231 15.68 -8.76 9.40
C VAL A 231 16.98 -8.08 8.99
N GLU A 232 18.07 -8.85 8.76
CA GLU A 232 19.37 -8.27 8.40
C GLU A 232 19.37 -7.70 6.98
N ALA A 233 18.82 -8.43 6.01
CA ALA A 233 18.66 -7.94 4.65
C ALA A 233 17.73 -6.72 4.59
N ASN A 234 16.67 -6.71 5.40
CA ASN A 234 15.75 -5.58 5.50
C ASN A 234 16.42 -4.34 6.12
N ARG A 235 17.19 -4.53 7.20
CA ARG A 235 17.94 -3.46 7.85
C ARG A 235 18.96 -2.82 6.90
N LYS A 236 19.75 -3.64 6.21
CA LYS A 236 20.72 -3.15 5.20
C LYS A 236 20.06 -2.38 4.07
N TYR A 237 18.93 -2.90 3.58
CA TYR A 237 18.17 -2.25 2.52
C TYR A 237 17.65 -0.86 2.98
N LYS A 238 17.02 -0.77 4.16
CA LYS A 238 16.51 0.49 4.72
C LYS A 238 17.62 1.51 4.94
N GLN A 239 18.71 1.12 5.58
CA GLN A 239 19.86 2.02 5.81
C GLN A 239 20.43 2.59 4.50
N LYS A 240 20.57 1.73 3.48
CA LYS A 240 21.03 2.16 2.16
C LYS A 240 20.06 3.14 1.52
N LEU A 241 18.76 2.87 1.59
CA LEU A 241 17.72 3.74 1.03
C LEU A 241 17.71 5.11 1.74
N GLU A 242 17.74 5.12 3.08
CA GLU A 242 17.78 6.35 3.87
C GLU A 242 19.02 7.21 3.54
N SER A 243 20.21 6.59 3.46
CA SER A 243 21.42 7.28 3.04
C SER A 243 21.32 7.90 1.64
N GLU A 244 20.72 7.16 0.69
CA GLU A 244 20.50 7.65 -0.68
C GLU A 244 19.47 8.80 -0.72
N LEU A 245 18.41 8.73 0.09
CA LEU A 245 17.40 9.79 0.17
C LEU A 245 17.97 11.05 0.83
N ALA A 246 18.77 10.91 1.89
CA ALA A 246 19.44 12.03 2.55
C ALA A 246 20.44 12.70 1.60
N SER A 247 21.28 11.93 0.89
CA SER A 247 22.26 12.48 -0.06
C SER A 247 21.64 13.24 -1.24
N THR A 248 20.38 12.92 -1.57
CA THR A 248 19.61 13.58 -2.64
C THR A 248 18.65 14.66 -2.14
N GLY A 249 18.70 14.99 -0.83
CA GLY A 249 17.85 16.01 -0.21
C GLY A 249 16.36 15.65 -0.17
N LYS A 250 16.02 14.36 -0.25
CA LYS A 250 14.63 13.88 -0.26
C LYS A 250 14.06 13.58 1.12
N ILE A 251 14.90 13.44 2.14
CA ILE A 251 14.57 13.35 3.57
C ILE A 251 15.49 14.23 4.38
#